data_142e08f5513b22c43a423e3a40b7b6ac
#
_entry.id   142e08f5513b22c43a423e3a40b7b6ac
#
_cell.length_a   1.000
_cell.length_b   1.000
_cell.length_c   1.000
_cell.angle_alpha   90.00
_cell.angle_beta   90.00
_cell.angle_gamma   90.00
#
_symmetry.space_group_name_H-M   'P 1'
#
loop_
_entity.id
_entity.type
_entity.pdbx_description
1 polymer ?
#
loop_
_entity_poly.entity_id
_entity_poly.type
_entity_poly.pdbx_seq_one_letter_code
_entity_poly.pdbx_strand_id
1 'polypeptide(L)'
;MAWNIQRGGGPWGGGGGGGGGQGPWGGGGPGRQQPPDIEEMLRRSQDRFKRFIPSGGGGAKRITMIVLAAFVLWLATGFYTVQPDEQGVAMVFGKFSKKTGPGLNYNWPTPLGTVFRPKVTIVNQVQVGFRTASARSGGASRAVPEESLMLTGDENIIDVRSVTFWIIKDAEKFLFNVRNPELTVKAASESAMREILGKNQFEFIRTRGRDRMSAEAIKLTQNILDDYQSG
;
A
#
# COMPACT_ATOMS: atom_id res chain seq x y z
N MET A 1 8.74 -49.34 -6.49
CA MET A 1 9.99 -49.98 -6.04
C MET A 1 10.20 -49.65 -4.59
N ALA A 2 10.06 -50.67 -3.77
CA ALA A 2 10.21 -50.62 -2.32
C ALA A 2 11.67 -50.80 -1.95
N TRP A 3 12.13 -50.10 -0.93
CA TRP A 3 13.30 -50.51 -0.17
C TRP A 3 13.04 -50.26 1.31
N ASN A 4 12.93 -51.35 2.01
CA ASN A 4 12.84 -51.57 3.43
C ASN A 4 14.16 -52.21 3.90
N ILE A 5 14.80 -51.71 4.94
CA ILE A 5 15.85 -52.36 5.74
C ILE A 5 15.81 -51.70 7.12
N GLN A 6 15.28 -52.21 8.13
CA GLN A 6 15.48 -53.36 9.02
C GLN A 6 16.79 -53.32 9.85
N ARG A 7 16.59 -53.13 11.18
CA ARG A 7 17.15 -53.77 12.35
C ARG A 7 18.68 -53.88 12.56
N GLY A 8 19.02 -53.61 13.79
CA GLY A 8 20.17 -54.11 14.56
C GLY A 8 20.29 -53.31 15.88
N GLY A 9 19.97 -53.71 16.91
CA GLY A 9 19.90 -54.74 17.92
C GLY A 9 21.29 -55.11 18.47
N GLY A 10 21.62 -54.68 19.70
CA GLY A 10 22.74 -55.24 20.41
C GLY A 10 22.75 -54.81 21.89
N PRO A 11 22.82 -55.77 22.81
CA PRO A 11 22.60 -55.60 24.21
C PRO A 11 23.91 -55.73 25.02
N TRP A 12 24.00 -55.05 26.12
CA TRP A 12 24.84 -55.41 27.29
C TRP A 12 24.36 -54.49 28.41
N GLY A 13 23.83 -54.86 29.50
CA GLY A 13 23.90 -56.05 30.31
C GLY A 13 24.75 -55.82 31.57
N GLY A 14 24.10 -55.75 32.74
CA GLY A 14 24.72 -56.01 34.06
C GLY A 14 25.19 -54.77 34.81
N GLY A 15 24.71 -54.44 35.97
CA GLY A 15 24.52 -55.19 37.15
C GLY A 15 25.39 -54.66 38.28
N GLY A 16 24.80 -54.34 39.43
CA GLY A 16 25.43 -54.57 40.70
C GLY A 16 26.11 -53.40 41.44
N GLY A 17 25.44 -52.89 42.46
CA GLY A 17 25.88 -53.14 43.83
C GLY A 17 26.82 -52.12 44.49
N GLY A 18 26.28 -51.41 45.43
CA GLY A 18 26.86 -51.36 46.81
C GLY A 18 28.04 -50.48 47.13
N GLY A 19 27.84 -49.67 48.13
CA GLY A 19 28.96 -49.35 49.03
C GLY A 19 29.25 -47.89 49.25
N GLY A 20 28.95 -47.45 50.41
CA GLY A 20 29.22 -46.14 50.97
C GLY A 20 30.69 -45.76 51.03
N GLY A 21 30.93 -44.48 51.08
CA GLY A 21 32.19 -43.86 51.27
C GLY A 21 32.03 -42.38 51.58
N GLN A 22 31.88 -41.99 52.80
CA GLN A 22 32.08 -40.65 53.32
C GLN A 22 33.50 -40.22 53.06
N GLY A 23 33.74 -39.20 52.30
CA GLY A 23 34.99 -38.49 52.22
C GLY A 23 34.79 -37.03 52.62
N PRO A 24 35.48 -36.51 53.66
CA PRO A 24 35.31 -35.13 54.10
C PRO A 24 36.39 -34.25 53.50
N TRP A 25 36.03 -33.54 52.45
CA TRP A 25 36.79 -32.35 52.03
C TRP A 25 35.87 -31.35 51.44
N GLY A 26 35.66 -30.24 52.18
CA GLY A 26 34.96 -29.08 51.80
C GLY A 26 35.70 -28.30 50.70
N GLY A 27 34.97 -27.66 49.88
CA GLY A 27 35.46 -26.73 48.89
C GLY A 27 34.29 -25.94 48.36
N GLY A 28 34.05 -24.77 48.91
CA GLY A 28 33.10 -23.83 48.46
C GLY A 28 33.44 -23.38 47.02
N GLY A 29 32.59 -23.68 46.07
CA GLY A 29 32.61 -23.10 44.72
C GLY A 29 31.53 -22.06 44.59
N PRO A 30 31.82 -20.88 44.02
CA PRO A 30 30.85 -19.80 43.88
C PRO A 30 29.76 -20.16 42.88
N GLY A 31 28.56 -19.72 43.20
CA GLY A 31 27.30 -19.96 42.56
C GLY A 31 27.33 -20.07 41.04
N ARG A 32 26.92 -21.23 40.58
CA ARG A 32 26.37 -21.34 39.22
C ARG A 32 25.08 -20.49 39.17
N GLN A 33 25.18 -19.36 38.52
CA GLN A 33 23.99 -18.65 38.04
C GLN A 33 23.24 -19.62 37.12
N GLN A 34 22.19 -20.24 37.66
CA GLN A 34 21.20 -20.88 36.82
C GLN A 34 20.66 -19.84 35.85
N PRO A 35 20.56 -20.16 34.56
CA PRO A 35 19.90 -19.25 33.62
C PRO A 35 18.51 -18.96 34.19
N PRO A 36 18.05 -17.70 34.11
CA PRO A 36 16.76 -17.31 34.66
C PRO A 36 15.67 -18.20 34.08
N ASP A 37 15.00 -18.91 34.96
CA ASP A 37 13.92 -19.83 34.62
C ASP A 37 12.83 -19.03 33.94
N ILE A 38 12.65 -19.27 32.64
CA ILE A 38 11.64 -18.60 31.81
C ILE A 38 10.24 -18.81 32.42
N GLU A 39 10.04 -19.94 33.09
CA GLU A 39 8.82 -20.24 33.82
C GLU A 39 8.61 -19.34 35.05
N GLU A 40 9.69 -19.02 35.78
CA GLU A 40 9.60 -18.06 36.90
C GLU A 40 9.36 -16.63 36.43
N MET A 41 9.94 -16.22 35.30
CA MET A 41 9.66 -14.92 34.70
C MET A 41 8.20 -14.84 34.19
N LEU A 42 7.71 -15.91 33.57
CA LEU A 42 6.31 -15.97 33.16
C LEU A 42 5.36 -15.94 34.36
N ARG A 43 5.69 -16.68 35.42
CA ARG A 43 4.90 -16.67 36.65
C ARG A 43 4.92 -15.30 37.35
N ARG A 44 6.09 -14.66 37.44
CA ARG A 44 6.20 -13.31 38.02
C ARG A 44 5.48 -12.24 37.14
N SER A 45 5.45 -12.39 35.83
CA SER A 45 4.68 -11.52 34.97
C SER A 45 3.17 -11.76 35.11
N GLN A 46 2.74 -13.02 35.25
CA GLN A 46 1.34 -13.36 35.51
C GLN A 46 0.88 -12.86 36.90
N ASP A 47 1.74 -12.94 37.92
CA ASP A 47 1.39 -12.44 39.24
C ASP A 47 1.37 -10.91 39.32
N ARG A 48 2.19 -10.22 38.54
CA ARG A 48 2.08 -8.75 38.36
C ARG A 48 0.80 -8.38 37.65
N PHE A 49 0.41 -9.12 36.60
CA PHE A 49 -0.85 -8.91 35.90
C PHE A 49 -2.07 -9.17 36.83
N LYS A 50 -2.01 -10.22 37.65
CA LYS A 50 -3.05 -10.51 38.66
C LYS A 50 -3.19 -9.42 39.72
N ARG A 51 -2.11 -8.70 40.07
CA ARG A 51 -2.15 -7.57 41.02
C ARG A 51 -2.82 -6.31 40.43
N PHE A 52 -2.75 -6.11 39.11
CA PHE A 52 -3.45 -5.02 38.42
C PHE A 52 -4.93 -5.31 38.24
N ILE A 53 -5.37 -6.57 38.38
CA ILE A 53 -6.78 -6.95 38.32
C ILE A 53 -7.28 -7.04 39.76
N PRO A 54 -8.08 -6.07 40.26
CA PRO A 54 -8.55 -6.09 41.64
C PRO A 54 -9.39 -7.34 41.87
N SER A 55 -8.89 -8.18 42.78
CA SER A 55 -9.44 -9.49 43.16
C SER A 55 -10.63 -9.41 44.14
N GLY A 56 -11.41 -8.35 44.03
CA GLY A 56 -12.55 -8.14 44.92
C GLY A 56 -13.85 -7.96 44.19
N GLY A 57 -14.76 -8.91 44.31
CA GLY A 57 -16.20 -8.77 44.21
C GLY A 57 -16.78 -8.13 42.93
N GLY A 58 -17.14 -8.95 41.95
CA GLY A 58 -18.00 -8.54 40.87
C GLY A 58 -17.44 -8.82 39.46
N GLY A 59 -17.84 -9.92 38.87
CA GLY A 59 -17.48 -10.26 37.47
C GLY A 59 -17.72 -9.12 36.46
N ALA A 60 -18.71 -8.27 36.75
CA ALA A 60 -19.03 -7.08 35.96
C ALA A 60 -17.85 -6.09 35.88
N LYS A 61 -17.16 -5.74 36.98
CA LYS A 61 -16.05 -4.78 36.97
C LYS A 61 -14.84 -5.30 36.18
N ARG A 62 -14.56 -6.61 36.19
CA ARG A 62 -13.48 -7.22 35.40
C ARG A 62 -13.80 -7.18 33.92
N ILE A 63 -15.02 -7.52 33.56
CA ILE A 63 -15.48 -7.47 32.17
C ILE A 63 -15.40 -6.04 31.65
N THR A 64 -15.87 -5.05 32.44
CA THR A 64 -15.78 -3.63 32.05
C THR A 64 -14.32 -3.18 31.84
N MET A 65 -13.39 -3.61 32.71
CA MET A 65 -11.98 -3.25 32.57
C MET A 65 -11.33 -3.87 31.31
N ILE A 66 -11.67 -5.13 31.00
CA ILE A 66 -11.21 -5.80 29.79
C ILE A 66 -11.78 -5.13 28.54
N VAL A 67 -13.07 -4.82 28.54
CA VAL A 67 -13.73 -4.09 27.45
C VAL A 67 -13.13 -2.71 27.23
N LEU A 68 -12.87 -1.98 28.32
CA LEU A 68 -12.22 -0.67 28.25
C LEU A 68 -10.78 -0.77 27.71
N ALA A 69 -10.00 -1.75 28.15
CA ALA A 69 -8.66 -1.97 27.63
C ALA A 69 -8.69 -2.35 26.13
N ALA A 70 -9.59 -3.22 25.72
CA ALA A 70 -9.78 -3.58 24.32
C ALA A 70 -10.21 -2.38 23.47
N PHE A 71 -11.08 -1.50 24.01
CA PHE A 71 -11.50 -0.28 23.35
C PHE A 71 -10.35 0.72 23.16
N VAL A 72 -9.51 0.90 24.19
CA VAL A 72 -8.32 1.76 24.10
C VAL A 72 -7.32 1.21 23.06
N LEU A 73 -7.08 -0.11 23.06
CA LEU A 73 -6.24 -0.75 22.07
C LEU A 73 -6.81 -0.58 20.65
N TRP A 74 -8.12 -0.73 20.51
CA TRP A 74 -8.79 -0.50 19.22
C TRP A 74 -8.63 0.95 18.76
N LEU A 75 -8.81 1.94 19.63
CA LEU A 75 -8.55 3.35 19.29
C LEU A 75 -7.10 3.59 18.88
N ALA A 76 -6.14 2.91 19.50
CA ALA A 76 -4.72 3.03 19.14
C ALA A 76 -4.43 2.55 17.71
N THR A 77 -5.25 1.70 17.10
CA THR A 77 -5.08 1.28 15.70
C THR A 77 -5.45 2.35 14.67
N GLY A 78 -5.97 3.49 15.13
CA GLY A 78 -6.32 4.62 14.26
C GLY A 78 -5.13 5.46 13.78
N PHE A 79 -3.91 5.24 14.29
CA PHE A 79 -2.73 5.94 13.79
C PHE A 79 -2.28 5.39 12.45
N TYR A 80 -1.94 6.30 11.53
CA TYR A 80 -1.38 5.95 10.21
C TYR A 80 -0.34 6.97 9.77
N THR A 81 0.57 6.53 8.93
CA THR A 81 1.62 7.38 8.37
C THR A 81 1.34 7.66 6.90
N VAL A 82 1.49 8.91 6.49
CA VAL A 82 1.41 9.37 5.11
C VAL A 82 2.83 9.69 4.65
N GLN A 83 3.25 9.12 3.51
CA GLN A 83 4.57 9.37 2.93
C GLN A 83 4.65 10.77 2.31
N PRO A 84 5.85 11.34 2.10
CA PRO A 84 6.00 12.67 1.51
C PRO A 84 5.45 12.79 0.08
N ASP A 85 5.36 11.69 -0.66
CA ASP A 85 4.82 11.61 -2.01
C ASP A 85 3.29 11.36 -2.04
N GLU A 86 2.68 11.13 -0.89
CA GLU A 86 1.26 10.81 -0.73
C GLU A 86 0.48 11.97 -0.11
N GLN A 87 -0.80 12.03 -0.42
CA GLN A 87 -1.77 12.86 0.29
C GLN A 87 -2.83 11.95 0.91
N GLY A 88 -2.99 12.04 2.22
CA GLY A 88 -3.99 11.23 2.92
C GLY A 88 -5.38 11.86 2.79
N VAL A 89 -6.36 11.04 2.42
CA VAL A 89 -7.78 11.38 2.38
C VAL A 89 -8.50 10.50 3.38
N ALA A 90 -8.85 11.08 4.52
CA ALA A 90 -9.53 10.37 5.59
C ALA A 90 -11.04 10.45 5.42
N MET A 91 -11.68 9.29 5.52
CA MET A 91 -13.13 9.13 5.50
C MET A 91 -13.61 8.59 6.84
N VAL A 92 -14.78 9.06 7.27
CA VAL A 92 -15.48 8.58 8.46
C VAL A 92 -16.91 8.23 8.06
N PHE A 93 -17.35 7.01 8.33
CA PHE A 93 -18.65 6.47 7.89
C PHE A 93 -18.91 6.64 6.38
N GLY A 94 -17.86 6.47 5.55
CA GLY A 94 -17.97 6.61 4.10
C GLY A 94 -18.08 8.04 3.58
N LYS A 95 -18.01 9.05 4.45
CA LYS A 95 -18.00 10.47 4.07
C LYS A 95 -16.58 11.04 4.18
N PHE A 96 -16.23 11.92 3.27
CA PHE A 96 -15.00 12.70 3.38
C PHE A 96 -14.96 13.48 4.70
N SER A 97 -13.87 13.40 5.42
CA SER A 97 -13.68 14.09 6.70
C SER A 97 -12.58 15.16 6.61
N LYS A 98 -11.38 14.75 6.19
CA LYS A 98 -10.24 15.68 6.12
C LYS A 98 -9.16 15.18 5.15
N LYS A 99 -8.39 16.14 4.60
CA LYS A 99 -7.11 15.88 3.93
C LYS A 99 -5.99 15.90 4.97
N THR A 100 -5.04 14.99 4.84
CA THR A 100 -3.89 14.92 5.74
C THR A 100 -2.60 14.99 4.94
N GLY A 101 -1.69 15.82 5.43
CA GLY A 101 -0.34 15.94 4.88
C GLY A 101 0.58 14.81 5.32
N PRO A 102 1.84 14.83 4.83
CA PRO A 102 2.86 13.87 5.22
C PRO A 102 3.12 13.83 6.72
N GLY A 103 3.42 12.64 7.24
CA GLY A 103 3.71 12.40 8.64
C GLY A 103 2.72 11.49 9.35
N LEU A 104 2.79 11.50 10.68
CA LEU A 104 1.91 10.71 11.53
C LEU A 104 0.56 11.41 11.69
N ASN A 105 -0.50 10.73 11.31
CA ASN A 105 -1.88 11.23 11.39
C ASN A 105 -2.75 10.23 12.13
N TYR A 106 -3.90 10.71 12.59
CA TYR A 106 -4.89 9.89 13.27
C TYR A 106 -6.24 9.99 12.57
N ASN A 107 -6.87 8.84 12.35
CA ASN A 107 -8.26 8.70 11.91
C ASN A 107 -8.97 7.65 12.75
N TRP A 108 -10.28 7.61 12.70
CA TRP A 108 -11.04 6.57 13.37
C TRP A 108 -10.63 5.19 12.86
N PRO A 109 -10.44 4.20 13.78
CA PRO A 109 -10.09 2.85 13.37
C PRO A 109 -11.17 2.20 12.49
N THR A 110 -10.76 1.23 11.67
CA THR A 110 -11.72 0.37 10.97
C THR A 110 -12.63 -0.36 11.98
N PRO A 111 -13.96 -0.48 11.73
CA PRO A 111 -14.67 -0.20 10.47
C PRO A 111 -15.19 1.24 10.32
N LEU A 112 -15.04 2.12 11.31
CA LEU A 112 -15.63 3.47 11.30
C LEU A 112 -14.92 4.43 10.33
N GLY A 113 -13.60 4.30 10.21
CA GLY A 113 -12.77 5.14 9.34
C GLY A 113 -12.01 4.35 8.29
N THR A 114 -11.81 4.97 7.14
CA THR A 114 -10.97 4.47 6.05
C THR A 114 -10.06 5.60 5.58
N VAL A 115 -8.83 5.27 5.17
CA VAL A 115 -7.87 6.26 4.67
C VAL A 115 -7.37 5.81 3.31
N PHE A 116 -7.50 6.68 2.31
CA PHE A 116 -6.87 6.54 1.00
C PHE A 116 -5.61 7.39 0.94
N ARG A 117 -4.57 6.90 0.28
CA ARG A 117 -3.26 7.54 0.17
C ARG A 117 -2.79 7.56 -1.28
N PRO A 118 -3.45 8.34 -2.17
CA PRO A 118 -2.97 8.48 -3.54
C PRO A 118 -1.64 9.21 -3.57
N LYS A 119 -0.77 8.80 -4.50
CA LYS A 119 0.54 9.41 -4.71
C LYS A 119 0.39 10.62 -5.61
N VAL A 120 0.54 11.81 -5.02
CA VAL A 120 0.29 13.08 -5.70
C VAL A 120 1.53 13.65 -6.42
N THR A 121 2.73 13.25 -6.02
CA THR A 121 3.97 13.75 -6.63
C THR A 121 4.49 12.87 -7.76
N ILE A 122 3.92 11.67 -7.92
CA ILE A 122 4.31 10.77 -9.00
C ILE A 122 3.71 11.25 -10.32
N VAL A 123 4.57 11.38 -11.32
CA VAL A 123 4.17 11.67 -12.69
C VAL A 123 3.62 10.38 -13.31
N ASN A 124 2.33 10.39 -13.59
CA ASN A 124 1.67 9.34 -14.33
C ASN A 124 1.72 9.63 -15.82
N GLN A 125 1.61 8.59 -16.66
CA GLN A 125 1.59 8.73 -18.10
C GLN A 125 0.42 7.97 -18.72
N VAL A 126 -0.19 8.57 -19.72
CA VAL A 126 -1.24 7.96 -20.54
C VAL A 126 -0.81 7.97 -22.00
N GLN A 127 -0.92 6.83 -22.65
CA GLN A 127 -0.57 6.65 -24.06
C GLN A 127 -1.84 6.69 -24.91
N VAL A 128 -1.81 7.50 -25.95
CA VAL A 128 -2.88 7.63 -26.96
C VAL A 128 -2.33 7.20 -28.32
N GLY A 129 -3.03 6.30 -28.99
CA GLY A 129 -2.68 5.78 -30.33
C GLY A 129 -1.73 4.57 -30.32
N PHE A 130 -1.16 4.20 -29.19
CA PHE A 130 -0.30 3.02 -29.08
C PHE A 130 -0.32 2.43 -27.67
N ARG A 131 0.21 1.21 -27.55
CA ARG A 131 0.46 0.53 -26.28
C ARG A 131 1.86 0.00 -26.29
N THR A 132 2.65 0.37 -25.31
CA THR A 132 3.98 -0.21 -25.09
C THR A 132 3.81 -1.52 -24.34
N ALA A 133 4.25 -2.63 -24.92
CA ALA A 133 4.31 -3.89 -24.21
C ALA A 133 5.31 -3.78 -23.05
N SER A 134 4.99 -4.40 -21.91
CA SER A 134 5.90 -4.42 -20.77
C SER A 134 7.24 -5.06 -21.17
N ALA A 135 8.33 -4.67 -20.51
CA ALA A 135 9.68 -5.16 -20.78
C ALA A 135 9.80 -6.70 -20.81
N ARG A 136 8.86 -7.42 -20.19
CA ARG A 136 8.77 -8.88 -20.23
C ARG A 136 8.31 -9.44 -21.58
N SER A 137 7.65 -8.64 -22.43
CA SER A 137 7.11 -9.05 -23.75
C SER A 137 7.96 -8.54 -24.92
N GLY A 138 9.25 -8.22 -24.71
CA GLY A 138 10.15 -7.78 -25.76
C GLY A 138 10.01 -6.32 -26.18
N GLY A 139 9.28 -5.49 -25.42
CA GLY A 139 9.25 -4.03 -25.60
C GLY A 139 8.64 -3.51 -26.91
N ALA A 140 8.00 -4.37 -27.71
CA ALA A 140 7.38 -3.95 -28.96
C ALA A 140 6.19 -3.04 -28.70
N SER A 141 6.16 -1.87 -29.34
CA SER A 141 5.02 -0.97 -29.33
C SER A 141 3.97 -1.43 -30.35
N ARG A 142 2.75 -1.66 -29.87
CA ARG A 142 1.63 -1.99 -30.75
C ARG A 142 0.81 -0.73 -31.01
N ALA A 143 0.61 -0.40 -32.27
CA ALA A 143 -0.30 0.67 -32.68
C ALA A 143 -1.77 0.29 -32.39
N VAL A 144 -2.57 1.29 -32.02
CA VAL A 144 -4.02 1.20 -31.85
C VAL A 144 -4.66 2.18 -32.85
N PRO A 145 -4.97 1.72 -34.08
CA PRO A 145 -5.45 2.61 -35.17
C PRO A 145 -6.72 3.40 -34.81
N GLU A 146 -7.58 2.82 -33.98
CA GLU A 146 -8.82 3.47 -33.53
C GLU A 146 -8.56 4.76 -32.72
N GLU A 147 -7.40 4.85 -32.07
CA GLU A 147 -6.98 6.01 -31.28
C GLU A 147 -5.98 6.89 -32.01
N SER A 148 -5.18 6.31 -32.94
CA SER A 148 -4.09 7.02 -33.60
C SER A 148 -4.49 7.69 -34.90
N LEU A 149 -5.49 7.17 -35.62
CA LEU A 149 -5.93 7.74 -36.87
C LEU A 149 -6.85 8.93 -36.61
N MET A 150 -6.42 10.10 -37.06
CA MET A 150 -7.14 11.35 -36.89
C MET A 150 -7.21 12.10 -38.23
N LEU A 151 -8.26 12.89 -38.39
CA LEU A 151 -8.50 13.71 -39.59
C LEU A 151 -8.02 15.13 -39.34
N THR A 152 -7.31 15.69 -40.30
CA THR A 152 -6.88 17.10 -40.29
C THR A 152 -7.95 18.01 -40.91
N GLY A 153 -7.81 19.34 -40.77
CA GLY A 153 -8.73 20.31 -41.30
C GLY A 153 -8.80 20.35 -42.82
N ASP A 154 -7.81 19.81 -43.51
CA ASP A 154 -7.71 19.66 -44.96
C ASP A 154 -8.01 18.21 -45.44
N GLU A 155 -8.79 17.45 -44.64
CA GLU A 155 -9.30 16.11 -44.95
C GLU A 155 -8.21 15.02 -45.13
N ASN A 156 -7.01 15.24 -44.63
CA ASN A 156 -5.96 14.21 -44.62
C ASN A 156 -6.06 13.33 -43.37
N ILE A 157 -5.84 12.03 -43.56
CA ILE A 157 -5.74 11.08 -42.43
C ILE A 157 -4.29 10.97 -41.99
N ILE A 158 -4.05 11.16 -40.70
CA ILE A 158 -2.71 11.06 -40.08
C ILE A 158 -2.70 10.06 -38.94
N ASP A 159 -1.57 9.37 -38.75
CA ASP A 159 -1.30 8.51 -37.58
C ASP A 159 -0.57 9.33 -36.52
N VAL A 160 -1.25 9.63 -35.43
CA VAL A 160 -0.72 10.43 -34.32
C VAL A 160 -0.60 9.59 -33.07
N ARG A 161 0.60 9.60 -32.49
CA ARG A 161 0.90 8.92 -31.23
C ARG A 161 1.39 9.93 -30.22
N SER A 162 0.73 9.98 -29.10
CA SER A 162 1.07 10.93 -28.03
C SER A 162 1.18 10.26 -26.66
N VAL A 163 1.98 10.87 -25.81
CA VAL A 163 2.07 10.51 -24.38
C VAL A 163 1.74 11.76 -23.57
N THR A 164 0.73 11.66 -22.73
CA THR A 164 0.35 12.74 -21.82
C THR A 164 0.85 12.40 -20.43
N PHE A 165 1.66 13.28 -19.85
CA PHE A 165 2.11 13.20 -18.47
C PHE A 165 1.20 14.03 -17.59
N TRP A 166 0.82 13.49 -16.45
CA TRP A 166 -0.07 14.16 -15.53
C TRP A 166 0.24 13.81 -14.07
N ILE A 167 -0.13 14.70 -13.15
CA ILE A 167 0.00 14.55 -11.71
C ILE A 167 -1.35 14.84 -11.05
N ILE A 168 -1.53 14.33 -9.85
CA ILE A 168 -2.72 14.61 -9.04
C ILE A 168 -2.49 15.91 -8.28
N LYS A 169 -3.30 16.93 -8.52
CA LYS A 169 -3.25 18.22 -7.80
C LYS A 169 -4.07 18.17 -6.51
N ASP A 170 -5.24 17.55 -6.56
CA ASP A 170 -6.16 17.43 -5.44
C ASP A 170 -6.66 15.99 -5.28
N ALA A 171 -6.15 15.30 -4.25
CA ALA A 171 -6.48 13.90 -3.99
C ALA A 171 -7.97 13.66 -3.68
N GLU A 172 -8.67 14.64 -3.10
CA GLU A 172 -10.10 14.53 -2.80
C GLU A 172 -10.91 14.48 -4.08
N LYS A 173 -10.72 15.48 -4.96
CA LYS A 173 -11.43 15.55 -6.24
C LYS A 173 -11.11 14.36 -7.12
N PHE A 174 -9.85 13.95 -7.16
CA PHE A 174 -9.40 12.78 -7.88
C PHE A 174 -10.11 11.49 -7.46
N LEU A 175 -10.36 11.30 -6.16
CA LEU A 175 -11.00 10.08 -5.64
C LEU A 175 -12.52 10.07 -5.74
N PHE A 176 -13.16 11.25 -5.64
CA PHE A 176 -14.62 11.30 -5.49
C PHE A 176 -15.37 11.86 -6.68
N ASN A 177 -14.76 12.73 -7.49
CA ASN A 177 -15.45 13.37 -8.59
C ASN A 177 -15.44 12.52 -9.86
N VAL A 178 -14.40 11.72 -10.04
CA VAL A 178 -14.24 10.94 -11.28
C VAL A 178 -14.08 9.46 -10.96
N ARG A 179 -14.89 8.62 -11.61
CA ARG A 179 -14.88 7.18 -11.36
C ARG A 179 -13.58 6.49 -11.80
N ASN A 180 -13.06 6.87 -12.97
CA ASN A 180 -11.85 6.32 -13.57
C ASN A 180 -10.97 7.47 -14.09
N PRO A 181 -10.17 8.11 -13.22
CA PRO A 181 -9.41 9.30 -13.58
C PRO A 181 -8.44 9.07 -14.75
N GLU A 182 -7.75 7.94 -14.78
CA GLU A 182 -6.81 7.60 -15.85
C GLU A 182 -7.48 7.53 -17.22
N LEU A 183 -8.65 6.88 -17.31
CA LEU A 183 -9.43 6.82 -18.54
C LEU A 183 -9.98 8.20 -18.92
N THR A 184 -10.34 9.02 -17.96
CA THR A 184 -10.82 10.38 -18.20
C THR A 184 -9.71 11.27 -18.75
N VAL A 185 -8.50 11.22 -18.16
CA VAL A 185 -7.33 11.93 -18.69
C VAL A 185 -7.03 11.48 -20.13
N LYS A 186 -7.12 10.17 -20.39
CA LYS A 186 -6.92 9.62 -21.72
C LYS A 186 -7.93 10.17 -22.72
N ALA A 187 -9.22 10.08 -22.39
CA ALA A 187 -10.29 10.55 -23.26
C ALA A 187 -10.21 12.06 -23.50
N ALA A 188 -9.89 12.85 -22.46
CA ALA A 188 -9.69 14.29 -22.57
C ALA A 188 -8.50 14.62 -23.48
N SER A 189 -7.37 13.91 -23.33
CA SER A 189 -6.19 14.11 -24.19
C SER A 189 -6.46 13.73 -25.63
N GLU A 190 -7.15 12.62 -25.86
CA GLU A 190 -7.54 12.19 -27.22
C GLU A 190 -8.50 13.18 -27.88
N SER A 191 -9.49 13.66 -27.13
CA SER A 191 -10.44 14.66 -27.61
C SER A 191 -9.76 15.99 -27.94
N ALA A 192 -8.89 16.47 -27.07
CA ALA A 192 -8.12 17.69 -27.29
C ALA A 192 -7.21 17.59 -28.53
N MET A 193 -6.52 16.45 -28.70
CA MET A 193 -5.68 16.23 -29.88
C MET A 193 -6.52 16.20 -31.16
N ARG A 194 -7.65 15.51 -31.15
CA ARG A 194 -8.56 15.42 -32.30
C ARG A 194 -9.12 16.79 -32.69
N GLU A 195 -9.49 17.61 -31.73
CA GLU A 195 -9.96 18.97 -31.95
C GLU A 195 -8.88 19.86 -32.58
N ILE A 196 -7.66 19.82 -32.06
CA ILE A 196 -6.56 20.65 -32.54
C ILE A 196 -6.16 20.24 -33.97
N LEU A 197 -6.05 18.95 -34.21
CA LEU A 197 -5.70 18.43 -35.53
C LEU A 197 -6.75 18.74 -36.57
N GLY A 198 -8.05 18.64 -36.21
CA GLY A 198 -9.16 18.99 -37.09
C GLY A 198 -9.22 20.49 -37.44
N LYS A 199 -8.59 21.37 -36.66
CA LYS A 199 -8.50 22.81 -36.93
C LYS A 199 -7.29 23.22 -37.78
N ASN A 200 -6.31 22.33 -37.94
CA ASN A 200 -5.03 22.65 -38.59
C ASN A 200 -4.85 21.85 -39.89
N GLN A 201 -4.08 22.43 -40.81
CA GLN A 201 -3.72 21.79 -42.07
C GLN A 201 -2.54 20.82 -41.88
N PHE A 202 -2.52 19.76 -42.66
CA PHE A 202 -1.50 18.71 -42.61
C PHE A 202 -0.07 19.25 -42.72
N GLU A 203 0.19 20.18 -43.64
CA GLU A 203 1.52 20.72 -43.85
C GLU A 203 2.03 21.48 -42.60
N PHE A 204 1.17 22.24 -41.96
CA PHE A 204 1.49 22.91 -40.71
C PHE A 204 1.82 21.92 -39.58
N ILE A 205 1.02 20.85 -39.45
CA ILE A 205 1.21 19.80 -38.44
C ILE A 205 2.57 19.11 -38.63
N ARG A 206 2.93 18.82 -39.90
CA ARG A 206 4.15 18.12 -40.25
C ARG A 206 5.42 18.93 -40.01
N THR A 207 5.38 20.23 -40.22
CA THR A 207 6.57 21.09 -40.26
C THR A 207 6.83 21.85 -38.96
N ARG A 208 6.06 22.87 -38.67
CA ARG A 208 6.32 23.85 -37.57
C ARG A 208 5.27 23.82 -36.47
N GLY A 209 4.18 23.08 -36.67
CA GLY A 209 3.04 23.13 -35.76
C GLY A 209 3.17 22.27 -34.51
N ARG A 210 4.13 21.31 -34.48
CA ARG A 210 4.17 20.28 -33.42
C ARG A 210 4.24 20.86 -31.99
N ASP A 211 5.14 21.78 -31.73
CA ASP A 211 5.33 22.37 -30.39
C ASP A 211 4.13 23.21 -29.98
N ARG A 212 3.63 24.01 -30.93
CA ARG A 212 2.43 24.83 -30.72
C ARG A 212 1.20 23.96 -30.41
N MET A 213 0.97 22.94 -31.21
CA MET A 213 -0.13 22.01 -31.00
C MET A 213 -0.01 21.25 -29.68
N SER A 214 1.21 20.87 -29.29
CA SER A 214 1.44 20.24 -27.98
C SER A 214 1.05 21.19 -26.84
N ALA A 215 1.43 22.44 -26.90
CA ALA A 215 1.06 23.45 -25.90
C ALA A 215 -0.45 23.73 -25.86
N GLU A 216 -1.09 23.82 -27.03
CA GLU A 216 -2.54 23.99 -27.15
C GLU A 216 -3.28 22.73 -26.63
N ALA A 217 -2.77 21.53 -26.91
CA ALA A 217 -3.35 20.26 -26.41
C ALA A 217 -3.29 20.16 -24.89
N ILE A 218 -2.16 20.53 -24.28
CA ILE A 218 -2.03 20.59 -22.82
C ILE A 218 -3.06 21.54 -22.24
N LYS A 219 -3.18 22.75 -22.80
CA LYS A 219 -4.12 23.75 -22.31
C LYS A 219 -5.58 23.29 -22.44
N LEU A 220 -5.94 22.71 -23.59
CA LEU A 220 -7.28 22.22 -23.82
C LEU A 220 -7.63 21.02 -22.93
N THR A 221 -6.71 20.07 -22.81
CA THR A 221 -6.86 18.94 -21.91
C THR A 221 -7.04 19.41 -20.45
N GLN A 222 -6.24 20.39 -20.01
CA GLN A 222 -6.36 20.96 -18.68
C GLN A 222 -7.73 21.63 -18.46
N ASN A 223 -8.21 22.40 -19.42
CA ASN A 223 -9.54 23.02 -19.33
C ASN A 223 -10.65 21.97 -19.20
N ILE A 224 -10.60 20.90 -20.00
CA ILE A 224 -11.59 19.80 -19.93
C ILE A 224 -11.55 19.13 -18.54
N LEU A 225 -10.34 18.88 -18.01
CA LEU A 225 -10.18 18.24 -16.70
C LEU A 225 -10.61 19.17 -15.55
N ASP A 226 -10.39 20.48 -15.68
CA ASP A 226 -10.84 21.49 -14.71
C ASP A 226 -12.37 21.62 -14.71
N ASP A 227 -13.01 21.58 -15.87
CA ASP A 227 -14.48 21.57 -15.98
C ASP A 227 -15.11 20.34 -15.31
N TYR A 228 -14.44 19.19 -15.40
CA TYR A 228 -14.85 17.97 -14.68
C TYR A 228 -14.43 17.98 -13.22
N GLN A 229 -13.70 18.97 -12.77
CA GLN A 229 -13.13 19.05 -11.41
C GLN A 229 -12.42 17.74 -11.01
N SER A 230 -11.60 17.21 -11.91
CA SER A 230 -10.99 15.89 -11.77
C SER A 230 -9.85 15.80 -10.74
N GLY A 231 -9.34 16.93 -10.25
CA GLY A 231 -8.34 16.98 -9.17
C GLY A 231 -6.88 17.12 -9.57
#